data_55a1313cc81dc74e9362770e93740ed1
#
_entry.id   55a1313cc81dc74e9362770e93740ed1
#
_cell.length_a   1.000
_cell.length_b   1.000
_cell.length_c   1.000
_cell.angle_alpha   90.00
_cell.angle_beta   90.00
_cell.angle_gamma   90.00
#
_symmetry.space_group_name_H-M   'P 1'
#
loop_
_entity.id
_entity.type
_entity.pdbx_description
1 polymer ?
#
loop_
_entity_poly.entity_id
_entity_poly.type
_entity_poly.pdbx_seq_one_letter_code
_entity_poly.pdbx_strand_id
1 'polypeptide(L)'
;MRKIELAHKSPHVERDYLRPDEAIALIEAAGRVGRQRLRDQVLLRLMYRHGLRASEAKHTKWTDFDLTPGSGPKTFHVRRLKGSHDSVHTLDRDEASALRKLKAESTSPYVFTSERGGPLSPDMIARIVERAGEAAKLGLSRPSPYVAPCHGVCARQ
;
A
#
# COMPACT_ATOMS: atom_id res chain seq x y z
N MET A 1 24.64 44.01 -5.75
CA MET A 1 23.67 43.31 -4.92
C MET A 1 23.60 41.87 -5.38
N ARG A 2 24.23 40.96 -4.64
CA ARG A 2 24.19 39.52 -4.92
C ARG A 2 22.95 38.92 -4.24
N LYS A 3 22.00 38.41 -5.02
CA LYS A 3 20.92 37.56 -4.50
C LYS A 3 21.53 36.28 -3.96
N ILE A 4 21.48 36.13 -2.67
CA ILE A 4 21.78 34.86 -2.01
C ILE A 4 20.53 33.97 -2.19
N GLU A 5 20.60 33.08 -3.15
CA GLU A 5 19.63 32.01 -3.34
C GLU A 5 19.91 30.94 -2.27
N LEU A 6 19.18 31.05 -1.18
CA LEU A 6 19.16 30.03 -0.13
C LEU A 6 18.46 28.80 -0.70
N ALA A 7 19.25 27.92 -1.31
CA ALA A 7 18.84 26.56 -1.57
C ALA A 7 18.52 25.89 -0.22
N HIS A 8 17.27 25.83 0.12
CA HIS A 8 16.79 25.08 1.28
C HIS A 8 16.95 23.59 0.97
N LYS A 9 18.17 23.11 1.14
CA LYS A 9 18.47 21.69 1.16
C LYS A 9 17.96 21.16 2.50
N SER A 10 16.71 20.70 2.49
CA SER A 10 16.15 20.02 3.65
C SER A 10 17.09 18.90 4.06
N PRO A 11 17.50 18.82 5.33
CA PRO A 11 18.34 17.72 5.78
C PRO A 11 17.60 16.41 5.52
N HIS A 12 18.21 15.50 4.78
CA HIS A 12 17.77 14.11 4.67
C HIS A 12 17.83 13.50 6.07
N VAL A 13 16.76 13.65 6.82
CA VAL A 13 16.56 12.84 8.02
C VAL A 13 16.21 11.45 7.50
N GLU A 14 17.11 10.52 7.69
CA GLU A 14 16.90 9.10 7.46
C GLU A 14 15.78 8.65 8.39
N ARG A 15 14.54 8.59 7.86
CA ARG A 15 13.33 8.24 8.62
C ARG A 15 12.86 6.88 8.15
N ASP A 16 12.56 6.02 9.10
CA ASP A 16 12.03 4.67 8.85
C ASP A 16 10.52 4.65 8.59
N TYR A 17 9.87 5.81 8.49
CA TYR A 17 8.42 5.93 8.30
C TYR A 17 8.05 7.04 7.32
N LEU A 18 6.90 6.86 6.65
CA LEU A 18 6.29 7.86 5.78
C LEU A 18 5.35 8.76 6.60
N ARG A 19 5.38 10.05 6.30
CA ARG A 19 4.34 10.97 6.78
C ARG A 19 3.03 10.69 6.03
N PRO A 20 1.86 11.06 6.58
CA PRO A 20 0.58 10.85 5.92
C PRO A 20 0.49 11.45 4.52
N ASP A 21 1.01 12.66 4.32
CA ASP A 21 1.07 13.34 3.01
C ASP A 21 1.98 12.61 2.01
N GLU A 22 3.12 12.09 2.47
CA GLU A 22 4.03 11.28 1.66
C GLU A 22 3.40 9.92 1.28
N ALA A 23 2.67 9.29 2.20
CA ALA A 23 1.97 8.04 1.93
C ALA A 23 0.86 8.21 0.89
N ILE A 24 0.08 9.29 0.97
CA ILE A 24 -0.94 9.63 -0.03
C ILE A 24 -0.28 9.86 -1.39
N ALA A 25 0.79 10.65 -1.45
CA ALA A 25 1.52 10.90 -2.68
C ALA A 25 2.08 9.62 -3.31
N LEU A 26 2.59 8.70 -2.48
CA LEU A 26 3.10 7.39 -2.91
C LEU A 26 1.99 6.54 -3.53
N ILE A 27 0.84 6.44 -2.86
CA ILE A 27 -0.33 5.67 -3.32
C ILE A 27 -0.86 6.22 -4.64
N GLU A 28 -0.97 7.54 -4.77
CA GLU A 28 -1.41 8.19 -6.00
C GLU A 28 -0.40 7.98 -7.14
N ALA A 29 0.88 8.06 -6.86
CA ALA A 29 1.93 7.82 -7.85
C ALA A 29 1.89 6.38 -8.35
N ALA A 30 1.65 5.39 -7.49
CA ALA A 30 1.49 3.99 -7.88
C ALA A 30 0.35 3.79 -8.88
N GLY A 31 -0.73 4.56 -8.74
CA GLY A 31 -1.86 4.56 -9.70
C GLY A 31 -1.56 5.22 -11.05
N ARG A 32 -0.41 5.85 -11.21
CA ARG A 32 -0.01 6.55 -12.44
C ARG A 32 1.10 5.86 -13.21
N VAL A 33 1.93 5.07 -12.52
CA VAL A 33 3.14 4.46 -13.11
C VAL A 33 3.06 2.94 -13.15
N GLY A 34 3.82 2.33 -14.04
CA GLY A 34 3.85 0.88 -14.20
C GLY A 34 2.71 0.33 -15.06
N ARG A 35 2.70 -0.99 -15.23
CA ARG A 35 1.71 -1.70 -16.06
C ARG A 35 0.44 -2.06 -15.31
N GLN A 36 0.56 -2.42 -14.03
CA GLN A 36 -0.53 -2.89 -13.17
C GLN A 36 -0.94 -1.78 -12.18
N ARG A 37 -1.35 -0.64 -12.70
CA ARG A 37 -1.57 0.59 -11.92
C ARG A 37 -2.61 0.42 -10.80
N LEU A 38 -3.75 -0.18 -11.11
CA LEU A 38 -4.82 -0.40 -10.13
C LEU A 38 -4.34 -1.36 -9.03
N ARG A 39 -3.68 -2.46 -9.41
CA ARG A 39 -3.12 -3.43 -8.46
C ARG A 39 -2.12 -2.75 -7.52
N ASP A 40 -1.19 -1.99 -8.07
CA ASP A 40 -0.11 -1.36 -7.30
C ASP A 40 -0.66 -0.29 -6.34
N GLN A 41 -1.64 0.48 -6.79
CA GLN A 41 -2.32 1.48 -5.96
C GLN A 41 -3.09 0.83 -4.81
N VAL A 42 -3.86 -0.22 -5.08
CA VAL A 42 -4.63 -0.96 -4.06
C VAL A 42 -3.68 -1.61 -3.06
N LEU A 43 -2.59 -2.23 -3.54
CA LEU A 43 -1.57 -2.84 -2.69
C LEU A 43 -1.00 -1.84 -1.68
N LEU A 44 -0.50 -0.70 -2.15
CA LEU A 44 0.11 0.30 -1.27
C LEU A 44 -0.90 0.92 -0.32
N ARG A 45 -2.14 1.12 -0.76
CA ARG A 45 -3.23 1.62 0.10
C ARG A 45 -3.53 0.65 1.24
N LEU A 46 -3.68 -0.64 0.95
CA LEU A 46 -3.94 -1.65 1.98
C LEU A 46 -2.74 -1.83 2.92
N MET A 47 -1.52 -1.81 2.39
CA MET A 47 -0.31 -1.88 3.21
C MET A 47 -0.25 -0.70 4.19
N TYR A 48 -0.53 0.51 3.73
CA TYR A 48 -0.50 1.70 4.57
C TYR A 48 -1.64 1.73 5.59
N ARG A 49 -2.89 1.49 5.16
CA ARG A 49 -4.06 1.64 6.04
C ARG A 49 -4.25 0.49 7.02
N HIS A 50 -3.93 -0.72 6.60
CA HIS A 50 -4.14 -1.93 7.40
C HIS A 50 -2.84 -2.50 7.99
N GLY A 51 -1.71 -1.85 7.73
CA GLY A 51 -0.42 -2.24 8.26
C GLY A 51 0.05 -3.61 7.74
N LEU A 52 -0.24 -3.94 6.48
CA LEU A 52 0.23 -5.19 5.87
C LEU A 52 1.73 -5.15 5.62
N ARG A 53 2.41 -6.20 6.02
CA ARG A 53 3.78 -6.46 5.60
C ARG A 53 3.83 -7.03 4.18
N ALA A 54 4.95 -6.86 3.48
CA ALA A 54 5.12 -7.41 2.14
C ALA A 54 4.88 -8.93 2.07
N SER A 55 5.35 -9.67 3.08
CA SER A 55 5.11 -11.11 3.19
C SER A 55 3.64 -11.47 3.43
N GLU A 56 2.90 -10.64 4.15
CA GLU A 56 1.46 -10.81 4.38
C GLU A 56 0.67 -10.48 3.10
N ALA A 57 1.03 -9.40 2.41
CA ALA A 57 0.43 -9.01 1.14
C ALA A 57 0.56 -10.12 0.07
N LYS A 58 1.72 -10.79 0.01
CA LYS A 58 1.96 -11.94 -0.87
C LYS A 58 0.91 -13.05 -0.68
N HIS A 59 0.48 -13.30 0.56
CA HIS A 59 -0.42 -14.40 0.90
C HIS A 59 -1.90 -13.98 0.95
N THR A 60 -2.21 -12.70 0.71
CA THR A 60 -3.58 -12.17 0.71
C THR A 60 -4.40 -12.78 -0.44
N LYS A 61 -5.54 -13.36 -0.09
CA LYS A 61 -6.45 -14.01 -1.04
C LYS A 61 -7.79 -13.29 -1.10
N TRP A 62 -8.53 -13.51 -2.17
CA TRP A 62 -9.89 -12.96 -2.31
C TRP A 62 -10.85 -13.45 -1.22
N THR A 63 -10.61 -14.64 -0.67
CA THR A 63 -11.38 -15.19 0.47
C THR A 63 -11.18 -14.44 1.78
N ASP A 64 -10.16 -13.59 1.88
CA ASP A 64 -9.92 -12.75 3.05
C ASP A 64 -10.78 -11.49 3.06
N PHE A 65 -11.54 -11.23 1.99
CA PHE A 65 -12.39 -10.05 1.84
C PHE A 65 -13.87 -10.42 1.79
N ASP A 66 -14.68 -9.67 2.51
CA ASP A 66 -16.13 -9.63 2.29
C ASP A 66 -16.45 -8.36 1.47
N LEU A 67 -16.69 -8.57 0.19
CA LEU A 67 -17.04 -7.53 -0.78
C LEU A 67 -18.48 -7.66 -1.25
N THR A 68 -19.31 -8.43 -0.53
CA THR A 68 -20.70 -8.69 -0.91
C THR A 68 -21.46 -7.39 -1.14
N PRO A 69 -22.19 -7.25 -2.26
CA PRO A 69 -23.04 -6.08 -2.49
C PRO A 69 -24.10 -5.93 -1.40
N GLY A 70 -24.39 -4.70 -1.02
CA GLY A 70 -25.39 -4.38 0.00
C GLY A 70 -24.94 -3.29 0.95
N SER A 71 -25.77 -2.98 1.95
CA SER A 71 -25.54 -1.89 2.92
C SER A 71 -24.63 -2.24 4.08
N GLY A 72 -24.26 -3.51 4.23
CA GLY A 72 -23.38 -3.96 5.32
C GLY A 72 -21.93 -3.51 5.15
N PRO A 73 -21.14 -3.50 6.25
CA PRO A 73 -19.74 -3.16 6.21
C PRO A 73 -18.97 -4.14 5.34
N LYS A 74 -18.04 -3.62 4.53
CA LYS A 74 -17.08 -4.42 3.79
C LYS A 74 -15.88 -4.66 4.67
N THR A 75 -15.39 -5.89 4.72
CA THR A 75 -14.35 -6.26 5.66
C THR A 75 -13.17 -6.93 4.99
N PHE A 76 -12.03 -6.81 5.65
CA PHE A 76 -10.78 -7.44 5.29
C PHE A 76 -10.22 -8.19 6.50
N HIS A 77 -10.07 -9.48 6.38
CA HIS A 77 -9.44 -10.34 7.38
C HIS A 77 -7.94 -10.33 7.17
N VAL A 78 -7.22 -9.59 8.00
CA VAL A 78 -5.77 -9.50 7.96
C VAL A 78 -5.17 -10.70 8.67
N ARG A 79 -4.59 -11.60 7.91
CA ARG A 79 -3.87 -12.76 8.43
C ARG A 79 -2.44 -12.38 8.75
N ARG A 80 -2.06 -12.51 10.01
CA ARG A 80 -0.72 -12.17 10.47
C ARG A 80 0.21 -13.38 10.39
N LEU A 81 1.40 -13.13 9.86
CA LEU A 81 2.52 -14.05 9.93
C LEU A 81 3.36 -13.70 11.16
N LYS A 82 3.95 -14.69 11.82
CA LYS A 82 4.84 -14.53 12.98
C LYS A 82 4.16 -14.02 14.27
N GLY A 83 3.23 -14.79 14.82
CA GLY A 83 2.80 -14.67 16.22
C GLY A 83 1.96 -13.45 16.59
N SER A 84 1.60 -12.60 15.64
CA SER A 84 0.60 -11.56 15.84
C SER A 84 -0.79 -12.12 15.60
N HIS A 85 -1.77 -11.61 16.32
CA HIS A 85 -3.17 -12.04 16.16
C HIS A 85 -3.76 -11.53 14.86
N ASP A 86 -4.53 -12.40 14.19
CA ASP A 86 -5.35 -12.02 13.05
C ASP A 86 -6.37 -10.95 13.47
N SER A 87 -6.71 -10.07 12.56
CA SER A 87 -7.64 -8.98 12.81
C SER A 87 -8.58 -8.77 11.63
N VAL A 88 -9.79 -8.31 11.94
CA VAL A 88 -10.79 -7.94 10.92
C VAL A 88 -10.86 -6.41 10.86
N HIS A 89 -10.63 -5.87 9.69
CA HIS A 89 -10.63 -4.43 9.43
C HIS A 89 -11.81 -4.07 8.54
N THR A 90 -12.42 -2.93 8.77
CA THR A 90 -13.43 -2.38 7.88
C THR A 90 -12.76 -1.68 6.71
N LEU A 91 -13.24 -1.96 5.49
CA LEU A 91 -12.84 -1.28 4.27
C LEU A 91 -13.68 -0.02 4.07
N ASP A 92 -13.07 1.04 3.59
CA ASP A 92 -13.84 2.18 3.13
C ASP A 92 -14.45 1.92 1.74
N ARG A 93 -15.31 2.86 1.30
CA ARG A 93 -16.02 2.76 0.02
C ARG A 93 -15.06 2.69 -1.17
N ASP A 94 -13.99 3.48 -1.13
CA ASP A 94 -13.02 3.57 -2.23
C ASP A 94 -12.17 2.32 -2.32
N GLU A 95 -11.75 1.77 -1.18
CA GLU A 95 -11.05 0.49 -1.10
C GLU A 95 -11.91 -0.66 -1.64
N ALA A 96 -13.14 -0.76 -1.17
CA ALA A 96 -14.06 -1.79 -1.62
C ALA A 96 -14.35 -1.69 -3.12
N SER A 97 -14.52 -0.47 -3.64
CA SER A 97 -14.73 -0.23 -5.07
C SER A 97 -13.53 -0.63 -5.91
N ALA A 98 -12.34 -0.22 -5.49
CA ALA A 98 -11.09 -0.56 -6.18
C ALA A 98 -10.81 -2.07 -6.16
N LEU A 99 -11.07 -2.74 -5.02
CA LEU A 99 -10.95 -4.19 -4.89
C LEU A 99 -11.93 -4.95 -5.79
N ARG A 100 -13.17 -4.48 -5.92
CA ARG A 100 -14.14 -5.10 -6.86
C ARG A 100 -13.69 -4.99 -8.30
N LYS A 101 -13.16 -3.84 -8.72
CA LYS A 101 -12.59 -3.64 -10.06
C LYS A 101 -11.44 -4.60 -10.31
N LEU A 102 -10.51 -4.69 -9.35
CA LEU A 102 -9.36 -5.57 -9.45
C LEU A 102 -9.78 -7.06 -9.49
N LYS A 103 -10.81 -7.43 -8.71
CA LYS A 103 -11.35 -8.79 -8.69
C LYS A 103 -11.99 -9.19 -10.02
N ALA A 104 -12.67 -8.26 -10.68
CA ALA A 104 -13.33 -8.51 -11.97
C ALA A 104 -12.31 -8.88 -13.07
N GLU A 105 -11.08 -8.41 -12.97
CA GLU A 105 -9.98 -8.71 -13.91
C GLU A 105 -9.12 -9.90 -13.49
N SER A 106 -9.34 -10.43 -12.28
CA SER A 106 -8.49 -11.47 -11.68
C SER A 106 -9.00 -12.88 -11.97
N THR A 107 -8.09 -13.75 -12.35
CA THR A 107 -8.32 -15.20 -12.50
C THR A 107 -7.60 -16.03 -11.42
N SER A 108 -6.86 -15.38 -10.54
CA SER A 108 -6.07 -16.00 -9.48
C SER A 108 -6.80 -15.97 -8.13
N PRO A 109 -6.58 -16.93 -7.25
CA PRO A 109 -7.06 -16.87 -5.87
C PRO A 109 -6.36 -15.79 -5.04
N TYR A 110 -5.16 -15.36 -5.47
CA TYR A 110 -4.40 -14.28 -4.82
C TYR A 110 -4.83 -12.91 -5.34
N VAL A 111 -4.86 -11.92 -4.45
CA VAL A 111 -5.24 -10.55 -4.81
C VAL A 111 -4.13 -9.84 -5.57
N PHE A 112 -2.89 -9.99 -5.12
CA PHE A 112 -1.73 -9.33 -5.70
C PHE A 112 -0.88 -10.32 -6.47
N THR A 113 -1.05 -10.34 -7.77
CA THR A 113 -0.38 -11.27 -8.68
C THR A 113 0.62 -10.55 -9.58
N SER A 114 1.66 -11.30 -9.97
CA SER A 114 2.59 -10.89 -11.03
C SER A 114 1.95 -11.06 -12.41
N GLU A 115 2.60 -10.54 -13.44
CA GLU A 115 2.18 -10.74 -14.84
C GLU A 115 2.14 -12.22 -15.26
N ARG A 116 2.87 -13.08 -14.55
CA ARG A 116 2.87 -14.53 -14.76
C ARG A 116 1.76 -15.27 -14.02
N GLY A 117 0.91 -14.56 -13.28
CA GLY A 117 -0.25 -15.11 -12.55
C GLY A 117 0.05 -15.64 -11.14
N GLY A 118 1.30 -15.73 -10.73
CA GLY A 118 1.68 -16.09 -9.36
C GLY A 118 1.62 -14.90 -8.40
N PRO A 119 1.63 -15.15 -7.07
CA PRO A 119 1.63 -14.08 -6.09
C PRO A 119 2.89 -13.21 -6.19
N LEU A 120 2.75 -11.91 -5.87
CA LEU A 120 3.88 -10.98 -5.83
C LEU A 120 4.87 -11.40 -4.73
N SER A 121 6.16 -11.45 -5.08
CA SER A 121 7.20 -11.62 -4.06
C SER A 121 7.45 -10.32 -3.29
N PRO A 122 8.02 -10.39 -2.07
CA PRO A 122 8.41 -9.20 -1.32
C PRO A 122 9.36 -8.27 -2.11
N ASP A 123 10.27 -8.83 -2.91
CA ASP A 123 11.17 -8.05 -3.76
C ASP A 123 10.43 -7.30 -4.87
N MET A 124 9.40 -7.91 -5.46
CA MET A 124 8.56 -7.24 -6.44
C MET A 124 7.75 -6.10 -5.79
N ILE A 125 7.25 -6.31 -4.58
CA ILE A 125 6.57 -5.27 -3.81
C ILE A 125 7.52 -4.12 -3.50
N ALA A 126 8.75 -4.40 -3.08
CA ALA A 126 9.77 -3.37 -2.85
C ALA A 126 10.03 -2.53 -4.11
N ARG A 127 10.13 -3.15 -5.27
CA ARG A 127 10.28 -2.44 -6.56
C ARG A 127 9.07 -1.57 -6.92
N ILE A 128 7.86 -2.01 -6.57
CA ILE A 128 6.64 -1.19 -6.75
C ILE A 128 6.72 0.07 -5.89
N VAL A 129 7.09 -0.07 -4.62
CA VAL A 129 7.27 1.05 -3.68
C VAL A 129 8.36 2.01 -4.17
N GLU A 130 9.51 1.50 -4.59
CA GLU A 130 10.63 2.28 -5.12
C GLU A 130 10.20 3.12 -6.34
N ARG A 131 9.61 2.47 -7.35
CA ARG A 131 9.11 3.14 -8.55
C ARG A 131 8.06 4.22 -8.25
N ALA A 132 7.12 3.93 -7.34
CA ALA A 132 6.12 4.89 -6.92
C ALA A 132 6.75 6.05 -6.13
N GLY A 133 7.74 5.77 -5.29
CA GLY A 133 8.50 6.78 -4.53
C GLY A 133 9.30 7.72 -5.43
N GLU A 134 9.94 7.19 -6.46
CA GLU A 134 10.63 7.99 -7.49
C GLU A 134 9.65 8.92 -8.23
N ALA A 135 8.50 8.36 -8.66
CA ALA A 135 7.47 9.13 -9.34
C ALA A 135 6.84 10.22 -8.46
N ALA A 136 6.74 9.97 -7.17
CA ALA A 136 6.28 10.94 -6.17
C ALA A 136 7.37 11.91 -5.70
N LYS A 137 8.62 11.74 -6.15
CA LYS A 137 9.80 12.53 -5.77
C LYS A 137 10.06 12.55 -4.25
N LEU A 138 9.84 11.43 -3.60
CA LEU A 138 9.94 11.32 -2.13
C LEU A 138 11.37 11.11 -1.64
N GLY A 139 12.34 10.88 -2.50
CA GLY A 139 13.75 10.67 -2.13
C GLY A 139 13.95 9.48 -1.18
N LEU A 140 13.14 8.46 -1.31
CA LEU A 140 13.19 7.24 -0.49
C LEU A 140 14.47 6.46 -0.82
N SER A 141 15.47 6.55 0.03
CA SER A 141 16.63 5.66 -0.01
C SER A 141 16.19 4.29 0.48
N ARG A 142 16.08 3.32 -0.41
CA ARG A 142 15.63 1.94 -0.19
C ARG A 142 14.45 1.82 0.77
N PRO A 143 13.28 1.43 0.30
CA PRO A 143 12.14 1.22 1.19
C PRO A 143 12.50 0.13 2.18
N SER A 144 12.44 0.46 3.46
CA SER A 144 12.29 -0.55 4.50
C SER A 144 11.12 -1.46 4.08
N PRO A 145 11.20 -2.79 4.27
CA PRO A 145 10.06 -3.69 4.01
C PRO A 145 8.84 -3.36 4.88
N TYR A 146 8.94 -2.33 5.67
CA TYR A 146 7.92 -1.74 6.50
C TYR A 146 7.47 -0.40 5.94
N VAL A 147 6.36 -0.39 5.22
CA VAL A 147 5.49 0.79 5.16
C VAL A 147 4.70 0.78 6.46
N ALA A 148 5.36 1.12 7.56
CA ALA A 148 4.70 1.14 8.86
C ALA A 148 3.74 2.33 8.93
N PRO A 149 2.46 2.12 9.32
CA PRO A 149 1.60 3.21 9.70
C PRO A 149 2.18 3.91 10.93
N CYS A 150 2.11 5.23 10.97
CA CYS A 150 2.40 5.98 12.19
C CYS A 150 1.54 5.42 13.33
N HIS A 151 2.16 4.76 14.30
CA HIS A 151 1.49 4.44 15.55
C HIS A 151 1.14 5.74 16.25
N GLY A 152 -0.13 6.17 16.17
CA GLY A 152 -0.54 7.30 16.98
C GLY A 152 -1.88 7.96 16.71
N VAL A 153 -2.56 7.73 15.60
CA VAL A 153 -3.85 8.39 15.38
C VAL A 153 -4.81 7.50 14.59
N CYS A 154 -5.23 6.40 15.16
CA CYS A 154 -6.44 5.72 14.74
C CYS A 154 -7.12 5.02 15.92
N ALA A 155 -7.35 5.81 16.95
CA ALA A 155 -8.28 5.47 18.01
C ALA A 155 -9.13 6.71 18.30
N ARG A 156 -10.14 6.95 17.49
CA ARG A 156 -11.40 7.57 17.89
C ARG A 156 -12.37 7.65 16.72
N GLN A 157 -13.42 6.95 16.89
CA GLN A 157 -14.78 6.92 16.33
C GLN A 157 -14.98 5.90 15.24
#